data_f17b693e38267494bfa995db632edc17
#
_entry.id   f17b693e38267494bfa995db632edc17
#
_cell.length_a   1.000
_cell.length_b   1.000
_cell.length_c   1.000
_cell.angle_alpha   90.00
_cell.angle_beta   90.00
_cell.angle_gamma   90.00
#
_symmetry.space_group_name_H-M   'P 1'
#
loop_
_entity.id
_entity.type
_entity.pdbx_description
1 polymer ?
#
loop_
_entity_poly.entity_id
_entity_poly.type
_entity_poly.pdbx_seq_one_letter_code
_entity_poly.pdbx_strand_id
1 'polypeptide(L)'
;MTITVTAHRRENWGKGIAEVALAVRDLVVLREDVRVFFPLHPNPLVREVVERELVSIPRVFLLDALPYPDFVRLLAKSHVVVSDSGGVQEEAAALGIPVVVTRDTTERPEIIECGLGVLAGCQRESIVQAVMDFLEKGVAQRKARVFGDGRAAERIVQVLLQFFGFPGVYEEFTPG
;
A
#
# COMPACT_ATOMS: atom_id res chain seq x y z
N MET A 1 10.52 13.90 -0.38
CA MET A 1 9.59 12.88 0.16
C MET A 1 9.51 11.69 -0.78
N THR A 2 9.21 10.49 -0.29
CA THR A 2 9.16 9.25 -1.09
C THR A 2 7.75 8.71 -1.13
N ILE A 3 7.26 8.40 -2.31
CA ILE A 3 5.97 7.73 -2.54
C ILE A 3 6.26 6.39 -3.23
N THR A 4 5.70 5.31 -2.71
CA THR A 4 5.70 4.01 -3.40
C THR A 4 4.34 3.77 -4.01
N VAL A 5 4.32 3.38 -5.29
CA VAL A 5 3.09 3.10 -6.03
C VAL A 5 3.08 1.65 -6.50
N THR A 6 1.98 0.95 -6.31
CA THR A 6 1.74 -0.37 -6.90
C THR A 6 0.32 -0.42 -7.47
N ALA A 7 0.17 -0.91 -8.70
CA ALA A 7 -1.12 -1.08 -9.35
C ALA A 7 -1.10 -2.35 -10.21
N HIS A 8 -2.00 -3.28 -9.96
CA HIS A 8 -1.99 -4.58 -10.63
C HIS A 8 -3.36 -5.27 -10.72
N ARG A 9 -4.37 -4.78 -10.01
CA ARG A 9 -5.70 -5.39 -10.00
C ARG A 9 -6.35 -5.34 -11.38
N ARG A 10 -6.97 -6.45 -11.79
CA ARG A 10 -7.62 -6.57 -13.11
C ARG A 10 -8.73 -5.55 -13.33
N GLU A 11 -9.45 -5.20 -12.27
CA GLU A 11 -10.51 -4.20 -12.28
C GLU A 11 -10.02 -2.81 -12.68
N ASN A 12 -8.72 -2.53 -12.47
CA ASN A 12 -8.08 -1.25 -12.78
C ASN A 12 -7.37 -1.23 -14.13
N TRP A 13 -7.29 -2.36 -14.85
CA TRP A 13 -6.57 -2.40 -16.11
C TRP A 13 -7.13 -1.42 -17.15
N GLY A 14 -6.24 -0.84 -17.93
CA GLY A 14 -6.58 0.20 -18.90
C GLY A 14 -6.77 1.54 -18.23
N LYS A 15 -8.00 2.03 -18.13
CA LYS A 15 -8.30 3.40 -17.67
C LYS A 15 -7.84 3.65 -16.23
N GLY A 16 -8.12 2.74 -15.30
CA GLY A 16 -7.76 2.93 -13.89
C GLY A 16 -6.24 3.08 -13.69
N ILE A 17 -5.43 2.21 -14.33
CA ILE A 17 -3.97 2.31 -14.27
C ILE A 17 -3.47 3.59 -14.94
N ALA A 18 -4.09 4.03 -16.04
CA ALA A 18 -3.74 5.30 -16.67
C ALA A 18 -4.01 6.50 -15.74
N GLU A 19 -5.13 6.51 -15.04
CA GLU A 19 -5.46 7.55 -14.06
C GLU A 19 -4.44 7.57 -12.91
N VAL A 20 -4.03 6.40 -12.39
CA VAL A 20 -2.96 6.30 -11.38
C VAL A 20 -1.65 6.88 -11.91
N ALA A 21 -1.27 6.55 -13.15
CA ALA A 21 -0.05 7.08 -13.77
C ALA A 21 -0.11 8.60 -13.97
N LEU A 22 -1.26 9.11 -14.40
CA LEU A 22 -1.49 10.55 -14.52
C LEU A 22 -1.43 11.27 -13.16
N ALA A 23 -1.99 10.66 -12.11
CA ALA A 23 -1.87 11.19 -10.75
C ALA A 23 -0.41 11.27 -10.29
N VAL A 24 0.39 10.24 -10.56
CA VAL A 24 1.85 10.23 -10.27
C VAL A 24 2.55 11.38 -10.96
N ARG A 25 2.23 11.63 -12.24
CA ARG A 25 2.80 12.77 -12.99
C ARG A 25 2.46 14.11 -12.34
N ASP A 26 1.21 14.29 -11.94
CA ASP A 26 0.79 15.52 -11.27
C ASP A 26 1.50 15.74 -9.93
N LEU A 27 1.62 14.69 -9.12
CA LEU A 27 2.29 14.77 -7.82
C LEU A 27 3.73 15.28 -7.93
N VAL A 28 4.49 14.80 -8.91
CA VAL A 28 5.87 15.26 -9.10
C VAL A 28 5.96 16.65 -9.73
N VAL A 29 4.92 17.10 -10.42
CA VAL A 29 4.82 18.49 -10.92
C VAL A 29 4.46 19.44 -9.79
N LEU A 30 3.50 19.07 -8.94
CA LEU A 30 3.02 19.88 -7.82
C LEU A 30 4.04 20.00 -6.68
N ARG A 31 4.92 18.99 -6.51
CA ARG A 31 5.88 18.91 -5.42
C ARG A 31 7.27 18.54 -5.91
N GLU A 32 8.18 19.49 -5.92
CA GLU A 32 9.57 19.29 -6.37
C GLU A 32 10.39 18.37 -5.47
N ASP A 33 10.02 18.24 -4.20
CA ASP A 33 10.65 17.38 -3.20
C ASP A 33 10.16 15.93 -3.22
N VAL A 34 9.14 15.61 -4.04
CA VAL A 34 8.59 14.27 -4.19
C VAL A 34 9.40 13.44 -5.18
N ARG A 35 9.66 12.19 -4.80
CA ARG A 35 10.18 11.11 -5.64
C ARG A 35 9.23 9.93 -5.58
N VAL A 36 8.92 9.35 -6.72
CA VAL A 36 8.01 8.21 -6.84
C VAL A 36 8.79 6.97 -7.28
N PHE A 37 8.60 5.88 -6.56
CA PHE A 37 9.10 4.56 -6.92
C PHE A 37 7.92 3.67 -7.28
N PHE A 38 7.95 3.12 -8.48
CA PHE A 38 6.85 2.33 -9.00
C PHE A 38 7.35 0.93 -9.42
N PRO A 39 7.42 -0.05 -8.52
CA PRO A 39 7.65 -1.45 -8.88
C PRO A 39 6.52 -1.93 -9.80
N LEU A 40 6.84 -2.21 -11.06
CA LEU A 40 5.86 -2.57 -12.07
C LEU A 40 5.49 -4.05 -11.99
N HIS A 41 4.20 -4.31 -12.07
CA HIS A 41 3.72 -5.66 -12.27
C HIS A 41 4.21 -6.19 -13.64
N PRO A 42 4.65 -7.47 -13.75
CA PRO A 42 5.23 -8.02 -14.97
C PRO A 42 4.25 -8.14 -16.15
N ASN A 43 2.95 -7.97 -15.92
CA ASN A 43 1.95 -8.01 -16.98
C ASN A 43 2.17 -6.89 -18.00
N PRO A 44 2.35 -7.20 -19.30
CA PRO A 44 2.55 -6.20 -20.34
C PRO A 44 1.46 -5.13 -20.40
N LEU A 45 0.19 -5.50 -20.19
CA LEU A 45 -0.93 -4.56 -20.21
C LEU A 45 -0.82 -3.46 -19.12
N VAL A 46 -0.16 -3.77 -18.02
CA VAL A 46 0.12 -2.78 -16.96
C VAL A 46 1.35 -1.95 -17.33
N ARG A 47 2.44 -2.63 -17.74
CA ARG A 47 3.70 -1.99 -18.07
C ARG A 47 3.56 -0.97 -19.19
N GLU A 48 2.93 -1.36 -20.30
CA GLU A 48 2.73 -0.49 -21.47
C GLU A 48 2.02 0.82 -21.11
N VAL A 49 0.97 0.73 -20.28
CA VAL A 49 0.23 1.92 -19.85
C VAL A 49 1.09 2.83 -18.97
N VAL A 50 1.77 2.25 -17.96
CA VAL A 50 2.58 3.04 -17.02
C VAL A 50 3.82 3.63 -17.71
N GLU A 51 4.54 2.84 -18.53
CA GLU A 51 5.73 3.29 -19.24
C GLU A 51 5.39 4.40 -20.24
N ARG A 52 4.28 4.30 -20.95
CA ARG A 52 3.82 5.34 -21.87
C ARG A 52 3.64 6.71 -21.19
N GLU A 53 3.09 6.72 -19.98
CA GLU A 53 2.77 7.95 -19.26
C GLU A 53 3.95 8.49 -18.42
N LEU A 54 4.89 7.61 -17.98
CA LEU A 54 5.84 7.97 -16.92
C LEU A 54 7.31 7.78 -17.26
N VAL A 55 7.70 7.10 -18.35
CA VAL A 55 9.11 6.74 -18.64
C VAL A 55 10.05 7.96 -18.68
N SER A 56 9.56 9.10 -19.11
CA SER A 56 10.35 10.34 -19.25
C SER A 56 10.09 11.37 -18.17
N ILE A 57 9.34 11.01 -17.13
CA ILE A 57 8.97 11.96 -16.08
C ILE A 57 10.08 12.02 -15.02
N PRO A 58 10.68 13.19 -14.79
CA PRO A 58 11.72 13.35 -13.76
C PRO A 58 11.23 12.95 -12.38
N ARG A 59 12.12 12.32 -11.59
CA ARG A 59 11.84 11.87 -10.21
C ARG A 59 10.83 10.74 -10.09
N VAL A 60 10.41 10.13 -11.20
CA VAL A 60 9.65 8.88 -11.24
C VAL A 60 10.59 7.75 -11.65
N PHE A 61 10.67 6.72 -10.81
CA PHE A 61 11.54 5.56 -10.98
C PHE A 61 10.68 4.33 -11.21
N LEU A 62 10.59 3.90 -12.47
CA LEU A 62 9.95 2.65 -12.85
C LEU A 62 10.92 1.50 -12.57
N LEU A 63 10.53 0.58 -11.74
CA LEU A 63 11.36 -0.55 -11.31
C LEU A 63 10.76 -1.86 -11.79
N ASP A 64 11.58 -2.85 -12.04
CA ASP A 64 11.09 -4.23 -12.15
C ASP A 64 10.56 -4.72 -10.79
N ALA A 65 9.80 -5.83 -10.83
CA ALA A 65 9.29 -6.43 -9.61
C ALA A 65 10.43 -6.73 -8.63
N LEU A 66 10.34 -6.16 -7.44
CA LEU A 66 11.37 -6.30 -6.41
C LEU A 66 11.22 -7.63 -5.66
N PRO A 67 12.33 -8.24 -5.22
CA PRO A 67 12.29 -9.27 -4.18
C PRO A 67 11.60 -8.72 -2.91
N TYR A 68 10.85 -9.58 -2.21
CA TYR A 68 10.05 -9.16 -1.06
C TYR A 68 10.82 -8.36 0.01
N PRO A 69 12.05 -8.76 0.43
CA PRO A 69 12.80 -7.98 1.41
C PRO A 69 13.13 -6.56 0.95
N ASP A 70 13.38 -6.37 -0.35
CA ASP A 70 13.69 -5.05 -0.90
C ASP A 70 12.42 -4.20 -1.05
N PHE A 71 11.31 -4.84 -1.40
CA PHE A 71 10.01 -4.18 -1.44
C PHE A 71 9.61 -3.66 -0.04
N VAL A 72 9.73 -4.48 1.00
CA VAL A 72 9.46 -4.06 2.40
C VAL A 72 10.37 -2.91 2.84
N ARG A 73 11.66 -2.94 2.43
CA ARG A 73 12.60 -1.83 2.71
C ARG A 73 12.17 -0.54 2.01
N LEU A 74 11.64 -0.63 0.79
CA LEU A 74 11.11 0.49 0.05
C LEU A 74 9.87 1.05 0.75
N LEU A 75 8.91 0.19 1.12
CA LEU A 75 7.74 0.60 1.91
C LEU A 75 8.15 1.33 3.19
N ALA A 76 9.05 0.76 3.97
CA ALA A 76 9.50 1.34 5.24
C ALA A 76 10.16 2.73 5.11
N LYS A 77 10.60 3.11 3.91
CA LYS A 77 11.16 4.44 3.60
C LYS A 77 10.15 5.37 2.93
N SER A 78 8.96 4.91 2.69
CA SER A 78 7.90 5.70 2.05
C SER A 78 7.23 6.64 3.04
N HIS A 79 6.84 7.81 2.58
CA HIS A 79 6.01 8.76 3.33
C HIS A 79 4.52 8.47 3.09
N VAL A 80 4.19 7.99 1.90
CA VAL A 80 2.86 7.56 1.48
C VAL A 80 2.99 6.38 0.52
N VAL A 81 2.05 5.46 0.57
CA VAL A 81 1.89 4.37 -0.40
C VAL A 81 0.60 4.59 -1.17
N VAL A 82 0.64 4.37 -2.48
CA VAL A 82 -0.54 4.36 -3.36
C VAL A 82 -0.69 2.94 -3.88
N SER A 83 -1.79 2.26 -3.56
CA SER A 83 -1.91 0.83 -3.90
C SER A 83 -3.35 0.34 -4.03
N ASP A 84 -3.54 -0.64 -4.93
CA ASP A 84 -4.76 -1.46 -5.03
C ASP A 84 -4.63 -2.83 -4.34
N SER A 85 -3.49 -3.11 -3.70
CA SER A 85 -3.17 -4.39 -3.08
C SER A 85 -3.64 -4.48 -1.62
N GLY A 86 -4.39 -5.54 -1.28
CA GLY A 86 -4.75 -5.83 0.12
C GLY A 86 -3.54 -6.13 0.99
N GLY A 87 -2.56 -6.92 0.50
CA GLY A 87 -1.34 -7.22 1.24
C GLY A 87 -0.49 -5.99 1.53
N VAL A 88 -0.37 -5.08 0.56
CA VAL A 88 0.36 -3.82 0.76
C VAL A 88 -0.32 -2.93 1.81
N GLN A 89 -1.64 -2.95 1.90
CA GLN A 89 -2.38 -2.26 2.96
C GLN A 89 -2.01 -2.79 4.36
N GLU A 90 -1.93 -4.13 4.51
CA GLU A 90 -1.52 -4.77 5.76
C GLU A 90 -0.06 -4.45 6.13
N GLU A 91 0.84 -4.55 5.16
CA GLU A 91 2.28 -4.28 5.34
C GLU A 91 2.53 -2.81 5.70
N ALA A 92 1.89 -1.90 4.99
CA ALA A 92 2.02 -0.46 5.25
C ALA A 92 1.47 -0.09 6.63
N ALA A 93 0.32 -0.65 7.05
CA ALA A 93 -0.24 -0.44 8.38
C ALA A 93 0.73 -0.94 9.47
N ALA A 94 1.30 -2.13 9.30
CA ALA A 94 2.29 -2.67 10.24
C ALA A 94 3.55 -1.79 10.37
N LEU A 95 3.90 -1.07 9.30
CA LEU A 95 5.02 -0.13 9.27
C LEU A 95 4.62 1.28 9.72
N GLY A 96 3.33 1.57 9.89
CA GLY A 96 2.81 2.90 10.22
C GLY A 96 2.84 3.88 9.05
N ILE A 97 2.82 3.37 7.82
CA ILE A 97 2.87 4.18 6.60
C ILE A 97 1.45 4.37 6.05
N PRO A 98 1.03 5.60 5.76
CA PRO A 98 -0.30 5.86 5.21
C PRO A 98 -0.45 5.31 3.79
N VAL A 99 -1.67 4.86 3.48
CA VAL A 99 -2.01 4.25 2.19
C VAL A 99 -3.19 4.97 1.53
N VAL A 100 -2.98 5.42 0.32
CA VAL A 100 -4.05 5.82 -0.60
C VAL A 100 -4.46 4.58 -1.39
N VAL A 101 -5.65 4.08 -1.10
CA VAL A 101 -6.19 2.86 -1.69
C VAL A 101 -6.89 3.21 -3.00
N THR A 102 -6.33 2.75 -4.12
CA THR A 102 -6.86 3.01 -5.48
C THR A 102 -7.93 1.99 -5.87
N ARG A 103 -8.96 1.91 -5.04
CA ARG A 103 -10.14 1.07 -5.21
C ARG A 103 -11.37 1.78 -4.65
N ASP A 104 -12.55 1.41 -5.12
CA ASP A 104 -13.83 1.92 -4.61
C ASP A 104 -14.21 1.26 -3.27
N THR A 105 -13.72 0.04 -3.04
CA THR A 105 -13.90 -0.72 -1.79
C THR A 105 -12.62 -1.42 -1.38
N THR A 106 -12.50 -1.77 -0.10
CA THR A 106 -11.38 -2.58 0.40
C THR A 106 -11.89 -3.72 1.26
N GLU A 107 -11.20 -4.86 1.21
CA GLU A 107 -11.38 -5.98 2.13
C GLU A 107 -10.60 -5.80 3.44
N ARG A 108 -10.05 -4.61 3.65
CA ARG A 108 -9.22 -4.22 4.80
C ARG A 108 -9.77 -2.92 5.41
N PRO A 109 -11.04 -2.91 5.93
CA PRO A 109 -11.63 -1.71 6.51
C PRO A 109 -10.83 -1.17 7.69
N GLU A 110 -10.09 -2.03 8.38
CA GLU A 110 -9.28 -1.68 9.55
C GLU A 110 -8.25 -0.58 9.26
N ILE A 111 -7.70 -0.52 8.02
CA ILE A 111 -6.72 0.52 7.66
C ILE A 111 -7.39 1.90 7.56
N ILE A 112 -8.66 1.93 7.16
CA ILE A 112 -9.45 3.16 7.09
C ILE A 112 -9.85 3.59 8.51
N GLU A 113 -10.34 2.66 9.31
CA GLU A 113 -10.81 2.89 10.68
C GLU A 113 -9.69 3.40 11.60
N CYS A 114 -8.46 2.87 11.43
CA CYS A 114 -7.30 3.35 12.19
C CYS A 114 -6.69 4.66 11.66
N GLY A 115 -7.22 5.22 10.57
CA GLY A 115 -6.78 6.49 9.99
C GLY A 115 -5.47 6.43 9.18
N LEU A 116 -4.95 5.23 8.90
CA LEU A 116 -3.77 5.03 8.05
C LEU A 116 -4.13 4.82 6.58
N GLY A 117 -5.41 4.67 6.23
CA GLY A 117 -5.85 4.50 4.86
C GLY A 117 -6.95 5.46 4.45
N VAL A 118 -7.04 5.71 3.15
CA VAL A 118 -8.16 6.41 2.53
C VAL A 118 -8.51 5.74 1.21
N LEU A 119 -9.81 5.55 0.96
CA LEU A 119 -10.32 5.08 -0.35
C LEU A 119 -10.38 6.28 -1.30
N ALA A 120 -9.54 6.26 -2.34
CA ALA A 120 -9.50 7.31 -3.37
C ALA A 120 -10.16 6.87 -4.69
N GLY A 121 -10.46 5.57 -4.83
CA GLY A 121 -10.81 5.04 -6.14
C GLY A 121 -9.66 5.20 -7.13
N CYS A 122 -9.96 5.05 -8.42
CA CYS A 122 -9.00 5.25 -9.49
C CYS A 122 -9.20 6.59 -10.22
N GLN A 123 -9.63 7.63 -9.49
CA GLN A 123 -9.77 8.97 -10.05
C GLN A 123 -8.49 9.77 -9.78
N ARG A 124 -7.90 10.34 -10.84
CA ARG A 124 -6.64 11.10 -10.79
C ARG A 124 -6.65 12.18 -9.71
N GLU A 125 -7.67 13.03 -9.70
CA GLU A 125 -7.79 14.13 -8.76
C GLU A 125 -7.93 13.66 -7.31
N SER A 126 -8.70 12.59 -7.08
CA SER A 126 -8.89 12.01 -5.75
C SER A 126 -7.59 11.42 -5.19
N ILE A 127 -6.81 10.74 -6.05
CA ILE A 127 -5.51 10.19 -5.67
C ILE A 127 -4.55 11.32 -5.31
N VAL A 128 -4.45 12.35 -6.15
CA VAL A 128 -3.57 13.51 -5.90
C VAL A 128 -3.94 14.17 -4.57
N GLN A 129 -5.23 14.48 -4.37
CA GLN A 129 -5.69 15.12 -3.15
C GLN A 129 -5.38 14.29 -1.90
N ALA A 130 -5.66 12.98 -1.93
CA ALA A 130 -5.42 12.09 -0.82
C ALA A 130 -3.92 11.98 -0.46
N VAL A 131 -3.05 11.90 -1.47
CA VAL A 131 -1.61 11.91 -1.26
C VAL A 131 -1.14 13.22 -0.65
N MET A 132 -1.60 14.35 -1.19
CA MET A 132 -1.23 15.68 -0.68
C MET A 132 -1.68 15.86 0.77
N ASP A 133 -2.89 15.43 1.10
CA ASP A 133 -3.41 15.45 2.47
C ASP A 133 -2.51 14.70 3.44
N PHE A 134 -2.04 13.50 3.10
CA PHE A 134 -1.12 12.75 3.94
C PHE A 134 0.27 13.39 4.04
N LEU A 135 0.79 13.96 2.96
CA LEU A 135 2.09 14.63 2.96
C LEU A 135 2.09 15.93 3.79
N GLU A 136 0.97 16.64 3.84
CA GLU A 136 0.83 17.92 4.57
C GLU A 136 0.51 17.73 6.05
N LYS A 137 -0.42 16.83 6.36
CA LYS A 137 -0.88 16.61 7.73
C LYS A 137 0.12 15.85 8.59
N GLY A 138 1.06 15.14 7.96
CA GLY A 138 1.98 14.25 8.66
C GLY A 138 1.21 13.26 9.53
N VAL A 139 1.04 12.05 9.09
CA VAL A 139 0.43 11.02 9.96
C VAL A 139 1.37 10.80 11.13
N ALA A 140 0.87 10.93 12.35
CA ALA A 140 1.59 10.44 13.51
C ALA A 140 1.87 8.95 13.24
N GLN A 141 3.14 8.58 13.08
CA GLN A 141 3.57 7.21 12.79
C GLN A 141 3.12 6.30 13.94
N ARG A 142 1.89 5.83 13.86
CA ARG A 142 1.35 4.81 14.75
C ARG A 142 1.41 3.51 14.00
N LYS A 143 2.36 2.66 14.35
CA LYS A 143 2.30 1.27 13.94
C LYS A 143 0.95 0.72 14.38
N ALA A 144 0.05 0.53 13.43
CA ALA A 144 -1.25 -0.03 13.74
C ALA A 144 -1.14 -1.56 13.74
N ARG A 145 -1.38 -2.17 14.88
CA ARG A 145 -1.45 -3.63 15.01
C ARG A 145 -2.84 -4.18 14.66
N VAL A 146 -3.53 -3.51 13.73
CA VAL A 146 -4.91 -3.89 13.38
C VAL A 146 -5.00 -5.24 12.65
N PHE A 147 -3.91 -5.65 11.96
CA PHE A 147 -3.88 -6.91 11.22
C PHE A 147 -3.12 -8.04 11.95
N GLY A 148 -2.70 -7.84 13.18
CA GLY A 148 -2.05 -8.88 13.96
C GLY A 148 -0.73 -8.45 14.61
N ASP A 149 -0.18 -9.35 15.40
CA ASP A 149 1.07 -9.18 16.15
C ASP A 149 2.18 -10.17 15.72
N GLY A 150 1.94 -10.92 14.64
CA GLY A 150 2.87 -11.93 14.11
C GLY A 150 2.83 -13.29 14.82
N ARG A 151 1.94 -13.49 15.81
CA ARG A 151 1.88 -14.72 16.62
C ARG A 151 0.74 -15.66 16.24
N ALA A 152 0.13 -15.50 15.07
CA ALA A 152 -1.01 -16.31 14.63
C ALA A 152 -0.66 -17.82 14.58
N ALA A 153 0.51 -18.18 14.06
CA ALA A 153 0.95 -19.57 13.98
C ALA A 153 1.06 -20.23 15.37
N GLU A 154 1.60 -19.53 16.35
CA GLU A 154 1.68 -20.02 17.73
C GLU A 154 0.29 -20.28 18.30
N ARG A 155 -0.65 -19.35 18.13
CA ARG A 155 -2.04 -19.50 18.57
C ARG A 155 -2.73 -20.69 17.92
N ILE A 156 -2.57 -20.84 16.61
CA ILE A 156 -3.12 -21.97 15.84
C ILE A 156 -2.63 -23.30 16.44
N VAL A 157 -1.33 -23.42 16.68
CA VAL A 157 -0.75 -24.64 17.29
C VAL A 157 -1.34 -24.91 18.67
N GLN A 158 -1.49 -23.90 19.52
CA GLN A 158 -2.08 -24.07 20.86
C GLN A 158 -3.55 -24.50 20.79
N VAL A 159 -4.33 -23.92 19.89
CA VAL A 159 -5.72 -24.34 19.66
C VAL A 159 -5.81 -25.79 19.20
N LEU A 160 -4.94 -26.21 18.28
CA LEU A 160 -4.89 -27.59 17.80
C LEU A 160 -4.49 -28.55 18.93
N LEU A 161 -3.52 -28.20 19.75
CA LEU A 161 -3.15 -29.00 20.93
C LEU A 161 -4.35 -29.22 21.86
N GLN A 162 -5.07 -28.14 22.21
CA GLN A 162 -6.28 -28.25 23.02
C GLN A 162 -7.36 -29.13 22.36
N PHE A 163 -7.59 -28.96 21.05
CA PHE A 163 -8.57 -29.75 20.30
C PHE A 163 -8.26 -31.26 20.36
N PHE A 164 -6.99 -31.63 20.33
CA PHE A 164 -6.55 -33.03 20.45
C PHE A 164 -6.33 -33.51 21.90
N GLY A 165 -6.72 -32.75 22.91
CA GLY A 165 -6.65 -33.13 24.33
C GLY A 165 -5.27 -32.97 24.96
N PHE A 166 -4.35 -32.23 24.32
CA PHE A 166 -3.06 -31.86 24.90
C PHE A 166 -3.15 -30.53 25.66
N PRO A 167 -2.27 -30.30 26.65
CA PRO A 167 -2.19 -28.97 27.28
C PRO A 167 -1.82 -27.90 26.26
N GLY A 168 -2.58 -26.83 26.18
CA GLY A 168 -2.33 -25.67 25.34
C GLY A 168 -2.86 -24.43 26.00
N VAL A 169 -2.11 -23.34 25.98
CA VAL A 169 -2.53 -22.02 26.49
C VAL A 169 -2.12 -20.96 25.46
N TYR A 170 -3.06 -20.08 25.14
CA TYR A 170 -2.79 -18.93 24.28
C TYR A 170 -3.54 -17.69 24.77
N GLU A 171 -2.97 -16.54 24.46
CA GLU A 171 -3.64 -15.25 24.62
C GLU A 171 -4.32 -14.87 23.32
N GLU A 172 -5.56 -14.43 23.38
CA GLU A 172 -6.25 -13.89 22.22
C GLU A 172 -5.58 -12.59 21.76
N PHE A 173 -5.57 -12.38 20.43
CA PHE A 173 -5.13 -11.12 19.88
C PHE A 173 -6.21 -10.07 20.04
N THR A 174 -5.85 -8.92 20.59
CA THR A 174 -6.70 -7.73 20.63
C THR A 174 -6.09 -6.68 19.72
N PRO A 175 -6.80 -6.26 18.65
CA PRO A 175 -6.36 -5.16 17.81
C PRO A 175 -6.17 -3.87 18.62
N GLY A 176 -5.10 -3.12 18.33
CA GLY A 176 -4.78 -1.87 19.02
C GLY A 176 -4.43 -0.75 18.05
#